data_681ed8674e70ac59c32baa82942825ee
#
_entry.id   681ed8674e70ac59c32baa82942825ee
#
_cell.length_a   1.000
_cell.length_b   1.000
_cell.length_c   1.000
_cell.angle_alpha   90.00
_cell.angle_beta   90.00
_cell.angle_gamma   90.00
#
_symmetry.space_group_name_H-M   'P 1'
#
loop_
_entity.id
_entity.type
_entity.pdbx_description
1 polymer ?
#
loop_
_entity_poly.entity_id
_entity_poly.type
_entity_poly.pdbx_seq_one_letter_code
_entity_poly.pdbx_strand_id
1 'polypeptide(L)'
;MEIFDALLAGFATAITPANLLWALVGCALGTAVGVLPGIGPAVAVAMLLPITAKVEVTASMIFFAGIYYGAMYGGSTTSILLNTPGETASMVTAMEGNKMAKSGRAGAALATSAIGSFVAGTIATVVVTLFAPGVAEFAVKLGPPEYFMLMVLAFTTVSAVLGQSALRGMTALFVGLAL
;
A
#
# COMPACT_ATOMS: atom_id res chain seq x y z
N MET A 1 -6.98 -3.28 -29.48
CA MET A 1 -5.67 -3.87 -29.83
C MET A 1 -4.53 -3.13 -29.13
N GLU A 2 -4.51 -1.80 -29.15
CA GLU A 2 -3.42 -1.00 -28.52
C GLU A 2 -3.18 -1.27 -27.04
N ILE A 3 -4.23 -1.44 -26.23
CA ILE A 3 -4.08 -1.72 -24.79
C ILE A 3 -3.46 -3.09 -24.54
N PHE A 4 -3.86 -4.09 -25.31
CA PHE A 4 -3.33 -5.46 -25.18
C PHE A 4 -1.87 -5.55 -25.61
N ASP A 5 -1.51 -4.87 -26.70
CA ASP A 5 -0.13 -4.79 -27.19
C ASP A 5 0.77 -4.03 -26.20
N ALA A 6 0.27 -2.94 -25.62
CA ALA A 6 0.96 -2.20 -24.56
C ALA A 6 1.16 -3.04 -23.29
N LEU A 7 0.17 -3.86 -22.90
CA LEU A 7 0.30 -4.78 -21.78
C LEU A 7 1.35 -5.86 -22.04
N LEU A 8 1.36 -6.47 -23.22
CA LEU A 8 2.36 -7.46 -23.59
C LEU A 8 3.77 -6.89 -23.57
N ALA A 9 3.95 -5.67 -24.13
CA ALA A 9 5.23 -4.97 -24.10
C ALA A 9 5.67 -4.65 -22.66
N GLY A 10 4.73 -4.21 -21.81
CA GLY A 10 4.97 -3.96 -20.39
C GLY A 10 5.42 -5.22 -19.64
N PHE A 11 4.73 -6.34 -19.86
CA PHE A 11 5.12 -7.63 -19.29
C PHE A 11 6.49 -8.09 -19.78
N ALA A 12 6.78 -7.99 -21.08
CA ALA A 12 8.08 -8.34 -21.63
C ALA A 12 9.21 -7.54 -20.98
N THR A 13 8.99 -6.26 -20.73
CA THR A 13 9.94 -5.39 -20.04
C THR A 13 10.08 -5.77 -18.55
N ALA A 14 8.97 -6.01 -17.86
CA ALA A 14 8.97 -6.34 -16.44
C ALA A 14 9.67 -7.67 -16.12
N ILE A 15 9.58 -8.66 -17.01
CA ILE A 15 10.16 -10.00 -16.83
C ILE A 15 11.68 -10.03 -17.15
N THR A 16 12.27 -8.94 -17.61
CA THR A 16 13.72 -8.92 -17.81
C THR A 16 14.48 -9.22 -16.51
N PRO A 17 15.59 -9.95 -16.55
CA PRO A 17 16.33 -10.33 -15.33
C PRO A 17 16.72 -9.14 -14.46
N ALA A 18 17.08 -8.01 -15.08
CA ALA A 18 17.41 -6.78 -14.36
C ALA A 18 16.19 -6.21 -13.60
N ASN A 19 15.03 -6.17 -14.23
CA ASN A 19 13.80 -5.65 -13.62
C ASN A 19 13.26 -6.59 -12.54
N LEU A 20 13.38 -7.91 -12.73
CA LEU A 20 13.05 -8.88 -11.68
C LEU A 20 13.98 -8.73 -10.46
N LEU A 21 15.25 -8.43 -10.67
CA LEU A 21 16.18 -8.13 -9.58
C LEU A 21 15.74 -6.88 -8.81
N TRP A 22 15.39 -5.81 -9.52
CA TRP A 22 14.87 -4.58 -8.89
C TRP A 22 13.57 -4.83 -8.11
N ALA A 23 12.65 -5.63 -8.65
CA ALA A 23 11.43 -6.04 -7.96
C ALA A 23 11.75 -6.81 -6.67
N LEU A 24 12.68 -7.77 -6.73
CA LEU A 24 13.07 -8.58 -5.59
C LEU A 24 13.77 -7.75 -4.50
N VAL A 25 14.71 -6.89 -4.88
CA VAL A 25 15.40 -5.99 -3.95
C VAL A 25 14.42 -5.02 -3.32
N GLY A 26 13.53 -4.44 -4.13
CA GLY A 26 12.46 -3.57 -3.64
C GLY A 26 11.56 -4.27 -2.63
N CYS A 27 11.11 -5.48 -2.94
CA CYS A 27 10.27 -6.28 -2.06
C CYS A 27 10.98 -6.63 -0.74
N ALA A 28 12.25 -7.03 -0.80
CA ALA A 28 13.04 -7.35 0.39
C ALA A 28 13.25 -6.14 1.30
N LEU A 29 13.65 -5.00 0.72
CA LEU A 29 13.83 -3.75 1.47
C LEU A 29 12.49 -3.24 2.00
N GLY A 30 11.44 -3.29 1.20
CA GLY A 30 10.09 -2.91 1.62
C GLY A 30 9.62 -3.76 2.80
N THR A 31 9.79 -5.08 2.74
CA THR A 31 9.43 -5.97 3.85
C THR A 31 10.21 -5.64 5.12
N ALA A 32 11.51 -5.39 5.00
CA ALA A 32 12.36 -5.02 6.14
C ALA A 32 11.91 -3.71 6.79
N VAL A 33 11.56 -2.69 5.98
CA VAL A 33 11.04 -1.40 6.48
C VAL A 33 9.63 -1.55 7.04
N GLY A 34 8.76 -2.32 6.36
CA GLY A 34 7.37 -2.53 6.76
C GLY A 34 7.19 -3.30 8.06
N VAL A 35 8.19 -4.07 8.49
CA VAL A 35 8.23 -4.70 9.82
C VAL A 35 8.35 -3.65 10.93
N LEU A 36 8.82 -2.43 10.63
CA LEU A 36 8.93 -1.37 11.62
C LEU A 36 7.54 -0.71 11.83
N PRO A 37 6.97 -0.80 13.05
CA PRO A 37 5.65 -0.24 13.32
C PRO A 37 5.58 1.27 13.05
N GLY A 38 4.53 1.69 12.36
CA GLY A 38 4.30 3.11 12.04
C GLY A 38 5.01 3.61 10.78
N ILE A 39 5.85 2.78 10.13
CA ILE A 39 6.46 3.11 8.84
C ILE A 39 5.64 2.42 7.74
N GLY A 40 4.66 3.13 7.21
CA GLY A 40 3.84 2.63 6.11
C GLY A 40 4.59 2.61 4.76
N PRO A 41 4.02 1.97 3.74
CA PRO A 41 4.65 1.82 2.43
C PRO A 41 4.97 3.15 1.75
N ALA A 42 4.17 4.19 1.94
CA ALA A 42 4.44 5.52 1.40
C ALA A 42 5.73 6.13 1.97
N VAL A 43 5.95 5.99 3.27
CA VAL A 43 7.18 6.44 3.94
C VAL A 43 8.37 5.61 3.47
N ALA A 44 8.21 4.29 3.34
CA ALA A 44 9.25 3.41 2.83
C ALA A 44 9.70 3.81 1.41
N VAL A 45 8.76 4.09 0.51
CA VAL A 45 9.05 4.59 -0.84
C VAL A 45 9.78 5.94 -0.77
N ALA A 46 9.30 6.89 0.05
CA ALA A 46 9.92 8.20 0.18
C ALA A 46 11.36 8.13 0.70
N MET A 47 11.63 7.27 1.68
CA MET A 47 12.97 7.06 2.23
C MET A 47 13.94 6.45 1.22
N LEU A 48 13.46 5.60 0.33
CA LEU A 48 14.28 4.88 -0.64
C LEU A 48 14.32 5.57 -2.02
N LEU A 49 13.58 6.68 -2.18
CA LEU A 49 13.55 7.48 -3.41
C LEU A 49 14.95 7.90 -3.90
N PRO A 50 15.90 8.33 -3.06
CA PRO A 50 17.22 8.75 -3.53
C PRO A 50 18.02 7.63 -4.20
N ILE A 51 17.74 6.36 -3.90
CA ILE A 51 18.42 5.21 -4.52
C ILE A 51 18.15 5.18 -6.02
N THR A 52 16.98 5.62 -6.45
CA THR A 52 16.54 5.55 -7.86
C THR A 52 17.02 6.71 -8.72
N ALA A 53 17.68 7.73 -8.14
CA ALA A 53 18.09 8.93 -8.86
C ALA A 53 18.99 8.67 -10.09
N LYS A 54 19.66 7.52 -10.14
CA LYS A 54 20.53 7.09 -11.26
C LYS A 54 20.02 5.81 -11.94
N VAL A 55 18.84 5.36 -11.61
CA VAL A 55 18.23 4.14 -12.15
C VAL A 55 17.26 4.53 -13.27
N GLU A 56 17.15 3.68 -14.29
CA GLU A 56 16.20 3.87 -15.38
C GLU A 56 14.76 3.95 -14.82
N VAL A 57 13.90 4.76 -15.44
CA VAL A 57 12.58 5.09 -14.92
C VAL A 57 11.70 3.84 -14.71
N THR A 58 11.69 2.92 -15.67
CA THR A 58 10.88 1.70 -15.59
C THR A 58 11.36 0.80 -14.44
N ALA A 59 12.67 0.63 -14.31
CA ALA A 59 13.27 -0.14 -13.21
C ALA A 59 12.98 0.51 -11.84
N SER A 60 12.99 1.85 -11.78
CA SER A 60 12.63 2.61 -10.56
C SER A 60 11.17 2.39 -10.18
N MET A 61 10.24 2.41 -11.13
CA MET A 61 8.83 2.16 -10.89
C MET A 61 8.59 0.72 -10.40
N ILE A 62 9.28 -0.25 -10.98
CA ILE A 62 9.23 -1.66 -10.55
C ILE A 62 9.78 -1.81 -9.14
N PHE A 63 10.89 -1.14 -8.84
CA PHE A 63 11.49 -1.12 -7.51
C PHE A 63 10.52 -0.55 -6.47
N PHE A 64 9.87 0.59 -6.76
CA PHE A 64 8.88 1.20 -5.86
C PHE A 64 7.65 0.32 -5.67
N ALA A 65 7.15 -0.33 -6.71
CA ALA A 65 6.08 -1.31 -6.59
C ALA A 65 6.50 -2.46 -5.66
N GLY A 66 7.73 -2.96 -5.82
CA GLY A 66 8.30 -3.97 -4.93
C GLY A 66 8.37 -3.51 -3.47
N ILE A 67 8.85 -2.28 -3.21
CA ILE A 67 8.88 -1.69 -1.86
C ILE A 67 7.46 -1.62 -1.29
N TYR A 68 6.49 -1.15 -2.07
CA TYR A 68 5.12 -1.01 -1.61
C TYR A 68 4.53 -2.36 -1.18
N TYR A 69 4.61 -3.37 -2.03
CA TYR A 69 4.13 -4.72 -1.70
C TYR A 69 4.87 -5.34 -0.52
N GLY A 70 6.19 -5.19 -0.50
CA GLY A 70 7.01 -5.68 0.60
C GLY A 70 6.65 -5.04 1.94
N ALA A 71 6.47 -3.72 1.98
CA ALA A 71 6.11 -3.00 3.19
C ALA A 71 4.72 -3.38 3.72
N MET A 72 3.74 -3.56 2.82
CA MET A 72 2.41 -4.03 3.18
C MET A 72 2.46 -5.42 3.84
N TYR A 73 3.24 -6.35 3.27
CA TYR A 73 3.40 -7.69 3.83
C TYR A 73 4.18 -7.67 5.15
N GLY A 74 5.24 -6.85 5.25
CA GLY A 74 6.00 -6.65 6.48
C GLY A 74 5.12 -6.16 7.63
N GLY A 75 4.25 -5.19 7.38
CA GLY A 75 3.28 -4.68 8.35
C GLY A 75 2.25 -5.72 8.79
N SER A 76 1.81 -6.58 7.87
CA SER A 76 0.94 -7.71 8.19
C SER A 76 1.64 -8.73 9.08
N THR A 77 2.93 -8.97 8.86
CA THR A 77 3.73 -9.91 9.68
C THR A 77 3.80 -9.46 11.14
N THR A 78 4.09 -8.19 11.41
CA THR A 78 4.11 -7.65 12.78
C THR A 78 2.73 -7.59 13.41
N SER A 79 1.69 -7.32 12.63
CA SER A 79 0.30 -7.39 13.08
C SER A 79 -0.05 -8.78 13.59
N ILE A 80 0.33 -9.84 12.87
CA ILE A 80 0.05 -11.23 13.22
C ILE A 80 0.89 -11.67 14.42
N LEU A 81 2.19 -11.43 14.39
CA LEU A 81 3.10 -11.98 15.39
C LEU A 81 3.15 -11.16 16.67
N LEU A 82 3.15 -9.84 16.58
CA LEU A 82 3.38 -8.93 17.70
C LEU A 82 2.14 -8.16 18.13
N ASN A 83 1.02 -8.30 17.41
CA ASN A 83 -0.19 -7.49 17.62
C ASN A 83 0.06 -5.97 17.48
N THR A 84 1.05 -5.62 16.67
CA THR A 84 1.43 -4.23 16.45
C THR A 84 1.28 -3.94 14.95
N PRO A 85 0.21 -3.24 14.54
CA PRO A 85 0.01 -2.92 13.13
C PRO A 85 1.14 -2.06 12.58
N GLY A 86 1.74 -2.48 11.45
CA GLY A 86 2.74 -1.69 10.74
C GLY A 86 2.12 -0.48 10.06
N GLU A 87 0.86 -0.60 9.65
CA GLU A 87 0.09 0.44 8.99
C GLU A 87 -1.41 0.30 9.31
N THR A 88 -2.21 1.30 8.91
CA THR A 88 -3.65 1.33 9.21
C THR A 88 -4.41 0.15 8.63
N ALA A 89 -4.09 -0.29 7.41
CA ALA A 89 -4.75 -1.42 6.76
C ALA A 89 -4.49 -2.74 7.49
N SER A 90 -3.33 -2.91 8.11
CA SER A 90 -2.96 -4.12 8.84
C SER A 90 -3.61 -4.25 10.25
N MET A 91 -4.35 -3.23 10.69
CA MET A 91 -5.12 -3.30 11.96
C MET A 91 -6.13 -4.44 11.97
N VAL A 92 -6.85 -4.65 10.86
CA VAL A 92 -7.82 -5.75 10.73
C VAL A 92 -7.10 -7.10 10.78
N THR A 93 -5.93 -7.20 10.15
CA THR A 93 -5.08 -8.40 10.20
C THR A 93 -4.64 -8.73 11.64
N ALA A 94 -4.37 -7.72 12.47
CA ALA A 94 -4.00 -7.91 13.87
C ALA A 94 -5.14 -8.56 14.68
N MET A 95 -6.40 -8.19 14.42
CA MET A 95 -7.55 -8.64 15.20
C MET A 95 -7.72 -10.16 15.19
N GLU A 96 -7.61 -10.80 14.03
CA GLU A 96 -7.78 -12.25 13.90
C GLU A 96 -6.45 -12.98 13.75
N GLY A 97 -5.49 -12.43 13.02
CA GLY A 97 -4.20 -13.04 12.76
C GLY A 97 -3.39 -13.25 14.05
N ASN A 98 -3.42 -12.29 14.98
CA ASN A 98 -2.74 -12.44 16.27
C ASN A 98 -3.40 -13.49 17.16
N LYS A 99 -4.73 -13.62 17.14
CA LYS A 99 -5.43 -14.70 17.85
C LYS A 99 -5.02 -16.06 17.30
N MET A 100 -4.93 -16.20 15.98
CA MET A 100 -4.41 -17.42 15.35
C MET A 100 -2.97 -17.71 15.77
N ALA A 101 -2.11 -16.69 15.80
CA ALA A 101 -0.72 -16.85 16.22
C ALA A 101 -0.62 -17.32 17.66
N LYS A 102 -1.38 -16.72 18.59
CA LYS A 102 -1.45 -17.11 20.00
C LYS A 102 -2.01 -18.53 20.21
N SER A 103 -2.85 -19.02 19.30
CA SER A 103 -3.35 -20.40 19.33
C SER A 103 -2.37 -21.43 18.74
N GLY A 104 -1.10 -21.05 18.49
CA GLY A 104 -0.07 -21.91 17.89
C GLY A 104 -0.13 -22.05 16.38
N ARG A 105 -1.01 -21.29 15.68
CA ARG A 105 -1.20 -21.35 14.23
C ARG A 105 -0.62 -20.14 13.49
N ALA A 106 0.50 -19.59 13.98
CA ALA A 106 1.16 -18.42 13.38
C ALA A 106 1.54 -18.64 11.91
N GLY A 107 2.09 -19.82 11.58
CA GLY A 107 2.44 -20.16 10.20
C GLY A 107 1.25 -20.15 9.25
N ALA A 108 0.10 -20.69 9.69
CA ALA A 108 -1.13 -20.67 8.91
C ALA A 108 -1.65 -19.23 8.70
N ALA A 109 -1.60 -18.38 9.72
CA ALA A 109 -1.99 -16.98 9.61
C ALA A 109 -1.11 -16.20 8.63
N LEU A 110 0.21 -16.37 8.69
CA LEU A 110 1.16 -15.76 7.77
C LEU A 110 0.96 -16.25 6.32
N ALA A 111 0.78 -17.55 6.13
CA ALA A 111 0.53 -18.12 4.80
C ALA A 111 -0.79 -17.61 4.22
N THR A 112 -1.85 -17.54 5.01
CA THR A 112 -3.14 -16.99 4.57
C THR A 112 -3.01 -15.51 4.19
N SER A 113 -2.28 -14.73 4.97
CA SER A 113 -2.01 -13.31 4.66
C SER A 113 -1.23 -13.17 3.35
N ALA A 114 -0.18 -13.99 3.14
CA ALA A 114 0.63 -13.94 1.93
C ALA A 114 -0.18 -14.32 0.67
N ILE A 115 -0.91 -15.44 0.73
CA ILE A 115 -1.73 -15.92 -0.39
C ILE A 115 -2.87 -14.92 -0.67
N GLY A 116 -3.56 -14.47 0.37
CA GLY A 116 -4.63 -13.48 0.25
C GLY A 116 -4.14 -12.16 -0.35
N SER A 117 -2.97 -11.67 0.07
CA SER A 117 -2.36 -10.46 -0.48
C SER A 117 -1.97 -10.64 -1.95
N PHE A 118 -1.44 -11.81 -2.32
CA PHE A 118 -1.11 -12.10 -3.72
C PHE A 118 -2.35 -12.09 -4.61
N VAL A 119 -3.40 -12.80 -4.20
CA VAL A 119 -4.67 -12.88 -4.96
C VAL A 119 -5.32 -11.50 -5.05
N ALA A 120 -5.47 -10.80 -3.91
CA ALA A 120 -6.08 -9.48 -3.87
C ALA A 120 -5.27 -8.46 -4.68
N GLY A 121 -3.94 -8.47 -4.55
CA GLY A 121 -3.04 -7.60 -5.31
C GLY A 121 -3.11 -7.84 -6.82
N THR A 122 -3.20 -9.10 -7.24
CA THR A 122 -3.37 -9.44 -8.65
C THR A 122 -4.70 -8.93 -9.19
N ILE A 123 -5.80 -9.15 -8.47
CA ILE A 123 -7.12 -8.64 -8.87
C ILE A 123 -7.11 -7.11 -8.92
N ALA A 124 -6.56 -6.46 -7.89
CA ALA A 124 -6.47 -5.00 -7.84
C ALA A 124 -5.65 -4.44 -9.00
N THR A 125 -4.52 -5.06 -9.34
CA THR A 125 -3.68 -4.63 -10.47
C THR A 125 -4.44 -4.74 -11.79
N VAL A 126 -5.16 -5.83 -12.04
CA VAL A 126 -6.01 -5.97 -13.23
C VAL A 126 -7.07 -4.89 -13.28
N VAL A 127 -7.79 -4.67 -12.18
CA VAL A 127 -8.82 -3.63 -12.10
C VAL A 127 -8.22 -2.24 -12.36
N VAL A 128 -7.11 -1.90 -11.70
CA VAL A 128 -6.44 -0.61 -11.92
C VAL A 128 -6.01 -0.46 -13.38
N THR A 129 -5.40 -1.47 -13.98
CA THR A 129 -4.96 -1.42 -15.38
C THR A 129 -6.10 -1.13 -16.35
N LEU A 130 -7.27 -1.73 -16.12
CA LEU A 130 -8.44 -1.54 -16.99
C LEU A 130 -9.12 -0.16 -16.79
N PHE A 131 -9.17 0.33 -15.55
CA PHE A 131 -9.94 1.52 -15.21
C PHE A 131 -9.07 2.78 -15.08
N ALA A 132 -7.74 2.65 -14.88
CA ALA A 132 -6.85 3.79 -14.67
C ALA A 132 -6.91 4.86 -15.78
N PRO A 133 -6.96 4.51 -17.09
CA PRO A 133 -7.05 5.53 -18.13
C PRO A 133 -8.29 6.41 -17.98
N GLY A 134 -9.48 5.80 -17.77
CA GLY A 134 -10.72 6.56 -17.60
C GLY A 134 -10.75 7.38 -16.32
N VAL A 135 -10.22 6.82 -15.21
CA VAL A 135 -10.10 7.55 -13.94
C VAL A 135 -9.12 8.72 -14.07
N ALA A 136 -8.01 8.54 -14.76
CA ALA A 136 -7.03 9.61 -15.00
C ALA A 136 -7.64 10.76 -15.82
N GLU A 137 -8.36 10.46 -16.89
CA GLU A 137 -9.07 11.46 -17.68
C GLU A 137 -10.10 12.25 -16.86
N PHE A 138 -10.80 11.57 -15.97
CA PHE A 138 -11.73 12.22 -15.04
C PHE A 138 -10.99 13.07 -14.01
N ALA A 139 -9.91 12.54 -13.40
CA ALA A 139 -9.16 13.24 -12.37
C ALA A 139 -8.52 14.54 -12.86
N VAL A 140 -8.04 14.58 -14.10
CA VAL A 140 -7.47 15.80 -14.71
C VAL A 140 -8.52 16.90 -14.91
N LYS A 141 -9.80 16.55 -14.96
CA LYS A 141 -10.91 17.53 -15.08
C LYS A 141 -11.28 18.16 -13.72
N LEU A 142 -10.81 17.60 -12.61
CA LEU A 142 -11.07 18.14 -11.29
C LEU A 142 -10.17 19.37 -11.05
N GLY A 143 -10.78 20.50 -10.77
CA GLY A 143 -10.09 21.74 -10.43
C GLY A 143 -9.94 21.91 -8.90
N PRO A 144 -9.34 23.03 -8.46
CA PRO A 144 -9.16 23.33 -7.04
C PRO A 144 -10.47 23.29 -6.20
N PRO A 145 -11.62 23.75 -6.72
CA PRO A 145 -12.89 23.67 -5.97
C PRO A 145 -13.32 22.22 -5.69
N GLU A 146 -13.17 21.33 -6.68
CA GLU A 146 -13.54 19.92 -6.55
C GLU A 146 -12.63 19.21 -5.55
N TYR A 147 -11.32 19.49 -5.57
CA TYR A 147 -10.38 18.98 -4.57
C TYR A 147 -10.73 19.46 -3.16
N PHE A 148 -11.11 20.72 -2.98
CA PHE A 148 -11.56 21.23 -1.71
C PHE A 148 -12.80 20.48 -1.21
N MET A 149 -13.79 20.26 -2.09
CA MET A 149 -15.00 19.51 -1.73
C MET A 149 -14.71 18.04 -1.40
N LEU A 150 -13.76 17.40 -2.08
CA LEU A 150 -13.30 16.05 -1.73
C LEU A 150 -12.65 16.01 -0.35
N MET A 151 -11.87 17.03 0.01
CA MET A 151 -11.30 17.12 1.37
C MET A 151 -12.41 17.30 2.42
N VAL A 152 -13.41 18.18 2.18
CA VAL A 152 -14.56 18.33 3.07
C VAL A 152 -15.31 17.02 3.22
N LEU A 153 -15.54 16.29 2.13
CA LEU A 153 -16.18 14.97 2.16
C LEU A 153 -15.36 13.97 2.99
N ALA A 154 -14.03 13.93 2.81
CA ALA A 154 -13.16 13.07 3.59
C ALA A 154 -13.24 13.38 5.08
N PHE A 155 -13.18 14.66 5.47
CA PHE A 155 -13.31 15.07 6.87
C PHE A 155 -14.68 14.75 7.46
N THR A 156 -15.76 14.94 6.73
CA THR A 156 -17.11 14.58 7.21
C THR A 156 -17.25 13.08 7.39
N THR A 157 -16.70 12.29 6.48
CA THR A 157 -16.71 10.82 6.58
C THR A 157 -15.90 10.32 7.78
N VAL A 158 -14.70 10.86 7.98
CA VAL A 158 -13.88 10.56 9.16
C VAL A 158 -14.62 10.98 10.44
N SER A 159 -15.24 12.15 10.46
CA SER A 159 -16.01 12.62 11.60
C SER A 159 -17.19 11.71 11.95
N ALA A 160 -17.83 11.09 10.97
CA ALA A 160 -18.91 10.13 11.19
C ALA A 160 -18.44 8.80 11.81
N VAL A 161 -17.18 8.43 11.59
CA VAL A 161 -16.55 7.20 12.14
C VAL A 161 -15.91 7.45 13.52
N LEU A 162 -15.74 8.72 13.92
CA LEU A 162 -15.25 9.08 15.25
C LEU A 162 -16.25 8.61 16.30
N GLY A 163 -15.88 7.53 17.02
CA GLY A 163 -16.69 6.83 18.01
C GLY A 163 -17.37 7.72 19.08
N GLN A 164 -17.66 7.17 20.27
CA GLN A 164 -18.52 7.76 21.30
C GLN A 164 -18.14 9.16 21.84
N SER A 165 -16.99 9.74 21.44
CA SER A 165 -16.55 11.06 21.85
C SER A 165 -16.07 11.89 20.65
N ALA A 166 -17.01 12.60 20.04
CA ALA A 166 -16.72 13.52 18.93
C ALA A 166 -15.60 14.54 19.27
N LEU A 167 -15.57 15.02 20.53
CA LEU A 167 -14.56 15.98 20.98
C LEU A 167 -13.13 15.41 20.92
N ARG A 168 -12.93 14.17 21.39
CA ARG A 168 -11.61 13.51 21.35
C ARG A 168 -11.18 13.20 19.93
N GLY A 169 -12.12 12.80 19.08
CA GLY A 169 -11.85 12.55 17.67
C GLY A 169 -11.47 13.82 16.92
N MET A 170 -12.18 14.92 17.14
CA MET A 170 -11.85 16.21 16.53
C MET A 170 -10.51 16.76 17.03
N THR A 171 -10.20 16.67 18.32
CA THR A 171 -8.88 17.08 18.83
C THR A 171 -7.74 16.27 18.22
N ALA A 172 -7.90 14.94 18.08
CA ALA A 172 -6.90 14.09 17.41
C ALA A 172 -6.73 14.46 15.93
N LEU A 173 -7.82 14.76 15.23
CA LEU A 173 -7.82 15.19 13.84
C LEU A 173 -7.08 16.54 13.68
N PHE A 174 -7.38 17.53 14.49
CA PHE A 174 -6.71 18.83 14.42
C PHE A 174 -5.23 18.76 14.82
N VAL A 175 -4.87 17.92 15.80
CA VAL A 175 -3.47 17.68 16.16
C VAL A 175 -2.74 16.98 15.00
N GLY A 176 -3.36 15.99 14.34
CA GLY A 176 -2.79 15.31 13.18
C GLY A 176 -2.63 16.20 11.95
N LEU A 177 -3.46 17.25 11.81
CA LEU A 177 -3.33 18.23 10.72
C LEU A 177 -2.26 19.31 11.01
N ALA A 178 -1.94 19.52 12.29
CA ALA A 178 -0.94 20.52 12.71
C ALA A 178 0.49 19.99 12.72
N LEU A 179 0.69 18.68 12.69
CA LEU A 179 1.98 17.97 12.63
C LEU A 179 2.40 17.67 11.21
#